data_b0dfcf6f126ef07fe367764aaeb38cf4
#
_entry.id   b0dfcf6f126ef07fe367764aaeb38cf4
#
_cell.length_a   1.000
_cell.length_b   1.000
_cell.length_c   1.000
_cell.angle_alpha   90.00
_cell.angle_beta   90.00
_cell.angle_gamma   90.00
#
_symmetry.space_group_name_H-M   'P 1'
#
loop_
_entity.id
_entity.type
_entity.pdbx_description
1 polymer ?
#
loop_
_entity_poly.entity_id
_entity_poly.type
_entity_poly.pdbx_seq_one_letter_code
_entity_poly.pdbx_strand_id
1 'polypeptide(L)'
;MAKRARAGEGEYMSRYFFYDNGDIPARYEETVPQVFPTTAPGNFTWLPEIGHYVLTTFYPYQWDLNYRNPRVFNEMMYNFLFLANQGMDIIRIDAVPYIWKELGTSCRNLKEVHTIVRMMRMIAEIVCPSVILLGEVVMEPEKVVPYFGTVEKPECHMLYNVTTMATTWNSIATRDIRLLKKQMDIVSRLPKQYTFLNYLRCHDDIGWGLDFDTMKQWGMEEPSHKRYLNDYFTGKIADSISRGELYNDDPVTQDARFCGTTASMCGIEAAGFEGNAEKMQTAIQEDLMLHAYMLTQSGIPMLYSGDELGQVNDYSYKEDAEKVSDSRYLHRGIFQWILADKRKDLSTVQGTIISDVEPIGTDPKTGNVFPRKRKYILMMFTMIVFRNP
;
A
#
# COMPACT_ATOMS: atom_id res chain seq x y z
N MET A 1 20.72 6.44 -12.47
CA MET A 1 20.89 7.73 -11.74
C MET A 1 21.73 7.57 -10.47
N ALA A 2 21.29 6.82 -9.44
CA ALA A 2 21.95 6.73 -8.13
C ALA A 2 23.43 6.31 -8.18
N LYS A 3 23.78 5.30 -9.00
CA LYS A 3 25.18 4.86 -9.16
C LYS A 3 26.11 5.99 -9.61
N ARG A 4 25.67 6.84 -10.54
CA ARG A 4 26.46 7.99 -11.03
C ARG A 4 26.51 9.12 -10.02
N ALA A 5 25.43 9.35 -9.28
CA ALA A 5 25.43 10.30 -8.17
C ALA A 5 26.40 9.87 -7.05
N ARG A 6 26.46 8.57 -6.70
CA ARG A 6 27.47 8.00 -5.79
C ARG A 6 28.91 8.16 -6.28
N ALA A 7 29.10 8.19 -7.59
CA ALA A 7 30.42 8.46 -8.17
C ALA A 7 30.79 9.95 -8.15
N GLY A 8 29.98 10.82 -7.55
CA GLY A 8 30.25 12.25 -7.43
C GLY A 8 29.96 13.06 -8.70
N GLU A 9 29.24 12.49 -9.68
CA GLU A 9 28.89 13.21 -10.89
C GLU A 9 27.82 14.28 -10.59
N GLY A 10 28.21 15.55 -10.61
CA GLY A 10 27.38 16.69 -10.18
C GLY A 10 26.02 16.78 -10.89
N GLU A 11 25.95 16.43 -12.18
CA GLU A 11 24.69 16.38 -12.91
C GLU A 11 23.71 15.39 -12.26
N TYR A 12 24.19 14.21 -11.82
CA TYR A 12 23.36 13.18 -11.20
C TYR A 12 23.12 13.43 -9.72
N MET A 13 24.07 14.07 -9.04
CA MET A 13 23.86 14.53 -7.65
C MET A 13 22.71 15.55 -7.57
N SER A 14 22.60 16.47 -8.52
CA SER A 14 21.52 17.46 -8.58
C SER A 14 20.11 16.88 -8.69
N ARG A 15 19.98 15.58 -9.02
CA ARG A 15 18.72 14.85 -9.11
C ARG A 15 18.18 14.35 -7.78
N TYR A 16 18.97 14.52 -6.70
CA TYR A 16 18.65 14.17 -5.32
C TYR A 16 18.92 15.37 -4.41
N PHE A 17 18.66 15.23 -3.13
CA PHE A 17 18.92 16.25 -2.12
C PHE A 17 20.16 15.87 -1.32
N PHE A 18 21.32 16.36 -1.75
CA PHE A 18 22.60 16.17 -1.07
C PHE A 18 23.00 17.40 -0.27
N TYR A 19 23.63 17.18 0.90
CA TYR A 19 24.11 18.21 1.80
C TYR A 19 25.48 17.83 2.37
N ASP A 20 26.41 18.78 2.40
CA ASP A 20 27.81 18.56 2.83
C ASP A 20 27.93 18.32 4.33
N ASN A 21 26.97 18.81 5.12
CA ASN A 21 26.96 18.71 6.59
C ASN A 21 25.55 18.50 7.12
N GLY A 22 25.43 18.37 8.44
CA GLY A 22 24.17 18.09 9.14
C GLY A 22 23.28 19.33 9.39
N ASP A 23 23.67 20.55 9.05
CA ASP A 23 22.94 21.78 9.43
C ASP A 23 21.56 21.85 8.74
N ILE A 24 21.52 21.62 7.44
CA ILE A 24 20.25 21.60 6.69
C ILE A 24 19.43 20.32 7.00
N PRO A 25 20.01 19.11 7.05
CA PRO A 25 19.33 17.92 7.56
C PRO A 25 18.64 18.16 8.92
N ALA A 26 19.33 18.72 9.91
CA ALA A 26 18.76 18.99 11.23
C ALA A 26 17.51 19.91 11.16
N ARG A 27 17.53 20.92 10.30
CA ARG A 27 16.39 21.81 10.08
C ARG A 27 15.20 21.13 9.40
N TYR A 28 15.44 20.13 8.55
CA TYR A 28 14.36 19.31 8.01
C TYR A 28 13.74 18.43 9.11
N GLU A 29 14.55 17.83 9.98
CA GLU A 29 14.07 16.98 11.07
C GLU A 29 13.16 17.73 12.06
N GLU A 30 13.24 19.05 12.15
CA GLU A 30 12.34 19.87 12.97
C GLU A 30 10.89 19.85 12.48
N THR A 31 10.65 19.63 11.18
CA THR A 31 9.33 19.79 10.57
C THR A 31 8.85 18.55 9.79
N VAL A 32 9.76 17.68 9.38
CA VAL A 32 9.46 16.49 8.57
C VAL A 32 9.25 15.27 9.48
N PRO A 33 8.02 14.73 9.57
CA PRO A 33 7.76 13.53 10.36
C PRO A 33 8.50 12.33 9.78
N GLN A 34 9.08 11.49 10.62
CA GLN A 34 9.64 10.21 10.21
C GLN A 34 8.51 9.23 9.84
N VAL A 35 8.69 8.50 8.74
CA VAL A 35 7.70 7.52 8.28
C VAL A 35 7.85 6.19 9.02
N PHE A 36 9.10 5.77 9.25
CA PHE A 36 9.45 4.52 9.91
C PHE A 36 10.46 4.76 11.05
N PRO A 37 10.05 5.41 12.16
CA PRO A 37 10.97 5.83 13.21
C PRO A 37 11.72 4.68 13.88
N THR A 38 11.20 3.45 13.83
CA THR A 38 11.80 2.28 14.45
C THR A 38 12.68 1.48 13.48
N THR A 39 12.21 1.28 12.24
CA THR A 39 12.90 0.44 11.25
C THR A 39 13.86 1.20 10.34
N ALA A 40 13.62 2.51 10.16
CA ALA A 40 14.45 3.41 9.36
C ALA A 40 14.44 4.82 9.97
N PRO A 41 15.09 5.01 11.12
CA PRO A 41 15.06 6.30 11.84
C PRO A 41 15.78 7.41 11.07
N GLY A 42 15.22 8.63 11.16
CA GLY A 42 15.71 9.83 10.48
C GLY A 42 15.21 9.93 9.04
N ASN A 43 15.37 11.14 8.48
CA ASN A 43 15.02 11.43 7.08
C ASN A 43 16.28 11.60 6.21
N PHE A 44 17.47 11.35 6.74
CA PHE A 44 18.72 11.51 6.02
C PHE A 44 19.69 10.38 6.27
N THR A 45 20.40 9.99 5.23
CA THR A 45 21.44 8.96 5.27
C THR A 45 22.79 9.58 4.97
N TRP A 46 23.79 9.35 5.85
CA TRP A 46 25.17 9.71 5.59
C TRP A 46 25.83 8.73 4.64
N LEU A 47 26.48 9.24 3.60
CA LEU A 47 27.21 8.44 2.60
C LEU A 47 28.71 8.73 2.75
N PRO A 48 29.45 7.90 3.48
CA PRO A 48 30.85 8.15 3.77
C PRO A 48 31.75 8.14 2.53
N GLU A 49 31.36 7.42 1.49
CA GLU A 49 32.10 7.31 0.24
C GLU A 49 32.18 8.63 -0.55
N ILE A 50 31.22 9.53 -0.34
CA ILE A 50 31.19 10.85 -1.00
C ILE A 50 31.14 12.02 -0.02
N GLY A 51 31.10 11.75 1.30
CA GLY A 51 31.09 12.75 2.35
C GLY A 51 29.86 13.66 2.37
N HIS A 52 28.66 13.12 2.07
CA HIS A 52 27.42 13.89 2.00
C HIS A 52 26.27 13.15 2.70
N TYR A 53 25.34 13.94 3.23
CA TYR A 53 24.00 13.44 3.58
C TYR A 53 23.11 13.44 2.34
N VAL A 54 22.26 12.42 2.19
CA VAL A 54 21.21 12.38 1.19
C VAL A 54 19.84 12.21 1.87
N LEU A 55 18.81 12.89 1.37
CA LEU A 55 17.44 12.77 1.88
C LEU A 55 16.86 11.42 1.53
N THR A 56 16.34 10.71 2.55
CA THR A 56 15.80 9.35 2.49
C THR A 56 14.55 9.25 3.36
N THR A 57 13.41 9.66 2.82
CA THR A 57 12.13 9.71 3.56
C THR A 57 11.69 8.35 4.09
N PHE A 58 12.04 7.25 3.40
CA PHE A 58 11.59 5.90 3.77
C PHE A 58 12.75 5.05 4.29
N TYR A 59 13.62 4.57 3.42
CA TYR A 59 14.75 3.72 3.78
C TYR A 59 16.08 4.29 3.31
N PRO A 60 17.19 4.00 3.98
CA PRO A 60 18.52 4.50 3.63
C PRO A 60 18.95 4.25 2.20
N TYR A 61 18.42 3.21 1.55
CA TYR A 61 18.69 2.88 0.15
C TYR A 61 17.70 3.51 -0.83
N GLN A 62 16.67 4.22 -0.35
CA GLN A 62 15.64 4.90 -1.14
C GLN A 62 15.85 6.41 -1.10
N TRP A 63 16.62 6.93 -2.04
CA TRP A 63 16.95 8.35 -2.11
C TRP A 63 15.82 9.15 -2.77
N ASP A 64 15.42 10.24 -2.14
CA ASP A 64 14.35 11.09 -2.63
C ASP A 64 14.75 11.86 -3.88
N LEU A 65 13.92 11.77 -4.91
CA LEU A 65 14.11 12.47 -6.18
C LEU A 65 13.80 13.97 -6.04
N ASN A 66 14.70 14.80 -6.55
CA ASN A 66 14.56 16.26 -6.54
C ASN A 66 13.71 16.76 -7.72
N TYR A 67 12.40 16.77 -7.56
CA TYR A 67 11.47 17.27 -8.58
C TYR A 67 11.54 18.79 -8.82
N ARG A 68 12.33 19.54 -8.04
CA ARG A 68 12.69 20.93 -8.36
C ARG A 68 13.62 21.02 -9.59
N ASN A 69 14.32 19.92 -9.88
CA ASN A 69 15.13 19.80 -11.10
C ASN A 69 14.26 19.27 -12.25
N PRO A 70 13.97 20.07 -13.29
CA PRO A 70 13.13 19.63 -14.42
C PRO A 70 13.62 18.38 -15.12
N ARG A 71 14.93 18.09 -15.07
CA ARG A 71 15.50 16.87 -15.66
C ARG A 71 14.99 15.61 -14.97
N VAL A 72 14.69 15.69 -13.67
CA VAL A 72 14.08 14.58 -12.92
C VAL A 72 12.68 14.31 -13.45
N PHE A 73 11.86 15.35 -13.56
CA PHE A 73 10.51 15.20 -14.12
C PHE A 73 10.56 14.60 -15.54
N ASN A 74 11.40 15.13 -16.43
CA ASN A 74 11.52 14.64 -17.79
C ASN A 74 11.95 13.18 -17.85
N GLU A 75 12.94 12.77 -17.04
CA GLU A 75 13.40 11.38 -16.99
C GLU A 75 12.34 10.44 -16.43
N MET A 76 11.59 10.86 -15.40
CA MET A 76 10.50 10.07 -14.84
C MET A 76 9.33 9.96 -15.84
N MET A 77 9.03 11.01 -16.59
CA MET A 77 8.03 10.93 -17.67
C MET A 77 8.50 10.06 -18.83
N TYR A 78 9.78 10.08 -19.17
CA TYR A 78 10.32 9.13 -20.13
C TYR A 78 10.13 7.67 -19.68
N ASN A 79 10.43 7.37 -18.41
CA ASN A 79 10.23 6.04 -17.85
C ASN A 79 8.74 5.64 -17.82
N PHE A 80 7.85 6.59 -17.47
CA PHE A 80 6.41 6.39 -17.52
C PHE A 80 5.94 6.02 -18.94
N LEU A 81 6.34 6.81 -19.95
CA LEU A 81 5.98 6.57 -21.34
C LEU A 81 6.62 5.29 -21.90
N PHE A 82 7.83 4.93 -21.43
CA PHE A 82 8.44 3.65 -21.74
C PHE A 82 7.58 2.48 -21.26
N LEU A 83 7.09 2.51 -20.01
CA LEU A 83 6.20 1.49 -19.48
C LEU A 83 4.87 1.43 -20.25
N ALA A 84 4.28 2.58 -20.55
CA ALA A 84 3.09 2.66 -21.40
C ALA A 84 3.30 1.99 -22.75
N ASN A 85 4.46 2.22 -23.40
CA ASN A 85 4.84 1.61 -24.66
C ASN A 85 5.10 0.09 -24.56
N GLN A 86 5.40 -0.43 -23.37
CA GLN A 86 5.45 -1.88 -23.10
C GLN A 86 4.06 -2.52 -22.97
N GLY A 87 2.99 -1.75 -23.09
CA GLY A 87 1.60 -2.23 -23.00
C GLY A 87 1.05 -2.29 -21.58
N MET A 88 1.56 -1.43 -20.68
CA MET A 88 0.97 -1.28 -19.34
C MET A 88 -0.28 -0.42 -19.41
N ASP A 89 -1.41 -0.95 -18.97
CA ASP A 89 -2.71 -0.25 -18.94
C ASP A 89 -2.86 0.63 -17.69
N ILE A 90 -2.28 0.22 -16.56
CA ILE A 90 -2.34 0.94 -15.29
C ILE A 90 -0.90 1.12 -14.78
N ILE A 91 -0.51 2.37 -14.51
CA ILE A 91 0.78 2.70 -13.90
C ILE A 91 0.54 3.28 -12.52
N ARG A 92 1.03 2.58 -11.48
CA ARG A 92 0.98 3.03 -10.09
C ARG A 92 2.09 4.04 -9.82
N ILE A 93 1.69 5.21 -9.33
CA ILE A 93 2.61 6.23 -8.83
C ILE A 93 2.70 6.04 -7.32
N ASP A 94 3.86 5.61 -6.88
CA ASP A 94 4.16 5.30 -5.48
C ASP A 94 4.38 6.57 -4.67
N ALA A 95 3.95 6.57 -3.39
CA ALA A 95 4.21 7.61 -2.41
C ALA A 95 3.95 9.05 -2.94
N VAL A 96 2.87 9.24 -3.69
CA VAL A 96 2.52 10.51 -4.35
C VAL A 96 2.63 11.72 -3.43
N PRO A 97 2.16 11.72 -2.17
CA PRO A 97 2.23 12.87 -1.29
C PRO A 97 3.63 13.38 -0.99
N TYR A 98 4.66 12.57 -1.23
CA TYR A 98 6.06 12.85 -0.89
C TYR A 98 6.92 13.37 -2.05
N ILE A 99 6.34 13.60 -3.24
CA ILE A 99 7.09 13.97 -4.45
C ILE A 99 7.84 15.29 -4.30
N TRP A 100 7.29 16.27 -3.56
CA TRP A 100 7.89 17.59 -3.39
C TRP A 100 8.48 17.79 -2.00
N LYS A 101 9.66 18.40 -1.95
CA LYS A 101 10.39 18.69 -0.71
C LYS A 101 10.64 20.17 -0.55
N GLU A 102 10.32 20.71 0.62
CA GLU A 102 10.55 22.11 0.96
C GLU A 102 10.92 22.26 2.42
N LEU A 103 12.07 22.92 2.68
CA LEU A 103 12.55 23.16 4.03
C LEU A 103 11.54 24.00 4.83
N GLY A 104 11.32 23.62 6.08
CA GLY A 104 10.35 24.30 6.96
C GLY A 104 8.90 23.84 6.76
N THR A 105 8.69 22.78 5.97
CA THR A 105 7.39 22.15 5.79
C THR A 105 7.45 20.67 6.21
N SER A 106 6.32 19.98 6.21
CA SER A 106 6.28 18.53 6.45
C SER A 106 6.83 17.71 5.29
N CYS A 107 7.21 18.31 4.15
CA CYS A 107 7.57 17.63 2.89
C CYS A 107 6.54 16.59 2.42
N ARG A 108 5.29 16.78 2.81
CA ARG A 108 4.20 15.85 2.51
C ARG A 108 2.93 16.63 2.18
N ASN A 109 2.23 16.21 1.14
CA ASN A 109 0.93 16.77 0.74
C ASN A 109 0.99 18.26 0.37
N LEU A 110 2.10 18.71 -0.24
CA LEU A 110 2.30 20.10 -0.65
C LEU A 110 1.60 20.38 -1.98
N LYS A 111 1.24 21.66 -2.23
CA LYS A 111 0.54 22.08 -3.46
C LYS A 111 1.27 21.76 -4.76
N GLU A 112 2.60 21.72 -4.72
CA GLU A 112 3.47 21.39 -5.84
C GLU A 112 3.31 19.94 -6.29
N VAL A 113 3.00 19.02 -5.35
CA VAL A 113 2.69 17.62 -5.66
C VAL A 113 1.53 17.54 -6.63
N HIS A 114 0.43 18.26 -6.35
CA HIS A 114 -0.75 18.31 -7.22
C HIS A 114 -0.42 18.84 -8.62
N THR A 115 0.47 19.85 -8.71
CA THR A 115 0.91 20.38 -10.00
C THR A 115 1.67 19.33 -10.81
N ILE A 116 2.58 18.59 -10.17
CA ILE A 116 3.37 17.53 -10.83
C ILE A 116 2.45 16.40 -11.31
N VAL A 117 1.55 15.92 -10.46
CA VAL A 117 0.60 14.84 -10.83
C VAL A 117 -0.30 15.28 -11.99
N ARG A 118 -0.76 16.54 -11.97
CA ARG A 118 -1.55 17.11 -13.07
C ARG A 118 -0.79 17.18 -14.39
N MET A 119 0.49 17.56 -14.33
CA MET A 119 1.36 17.54 -15.52
C MET A 119 1.53 16.12 -16.07
N MET A 120 1.74 15.11 -15.19
CA MET A 120 1.80 13.71 -15.60
C MET A 120 0.49 13.27 -16.26
N ARG A 121 -0.65 13.63 -15.65
CA ARG A 121 -1.97 13.33 -16.20
C ARG A 121 -2.16 13.92 -17.60
N MET A 122 -1.82 15.20 -17.79
CA MET A 122 -1.94 15.88 -19.09
C MET A 122 -1.08 15.21 -20.17
N ILE A 123 0.16 14.85 -19.82
CA ILE A 123 1.05 14.14 -20.76
C ILE A 123 0.48 12.76 -21.11
N ALA A 124 -0.01 12.01 -20.12
CA ALA A 124 -0.62 10.71 -20.35
C ALA A 124 -1.83 10.82 -21.30
N GLU A 125 -2.72 11.77 -21.09
CA GLU A 125 -3.90 11.99 -21.94
C GLU A 125 -3.56 12.34 -23.38
N ILE A 126 -2.44 13.05 -23.62
CA ILE A 126 -2.01 13.43 -24.96
C ILE A 126 -1.28 12.28 -25.68
N VAL A 127 -0.41 11.55 -24.98
CA VAL A 127 0.54 10.60 -25.58
C VAL A 127 0.05 9.16 -25.50
N CYS A 128 -0.61 8.77 -24.40
CA CYS A 128 -1.07 7.41 -24.15
C CYS A 128 -2.43 7.42 -23.43
N PRO A 129 -3.52 7.89 -24.07
CA PRO A 129 -4.82 8.17 -23.44
C PRO A 129 -5.53 6.94 -22.84
N SER A 130 -5.07 5.74 -23.18
CA SER A 130 -5.60 4.49 -22.60
C SER A 130 -4.92 4.10 -21.28
N VAL A 131 -3.86 4.80 -20.87
CA VAL A 131 -3.12 4.48 -19.64
C VAL A 131 -3.74 5.20 -18.44
N ILE A 132 -3.98 4.43 -17.38
CA ILE A 132 -4.56 4.90 -16.13
C ILE A 132 -3.44 5.20 -15.13
N LEU A 133 -3.48 6.40 -14.52
CA LEU A 133 -2.63 6.76 -13.39
C LEU A 133 -3.32 6.33 -12.10
N LEU A 134 -2.72 5.39 -11.38
CA LEU A 134 -3.13 4.97 -10.06
C LEU A 134 -2.21 5.60 -9.01
N GLY A 135 -2.72 6.55 -8.23
CA GLY A 135 -1.95 7.20 -7.16
C GLY A 135 -2.03 6.43 -5.85
N GLU A 136 -0.88 6.20 -5.21
CA GLU A 136 -0.86 5.74 -3.84
C GLU A 136 -0.82 6.93 -2.90
N VAL A 137 -1.90 7.09 -2.13
CA VAL A 137 -2.11 8.16 -1.15
C VAL A 137 -2.68 7.55 0.12
N VAL A 138 -1.81 7.27 1.09
CA VAL A 138 -2.20 6.69 2.38
C VAL A 138 -2.34 7.83 3.39
N MET A 139 -3.54 8.35 3.51
CA MET A 139 -3.89 9.50 4.37
C MET A 139 -5.34 9.38 4.85
N GLU A 140 -5.73 10.31 5.72
CA GLU A 140 -7.12 10.47 6.13
C GLU A 140 -8.02 10.82 4.93
N PRO A 141 -9.32 10.49 4.97
CA PRO A 141 -10.23 10.58 3.83
C PRO A 141 -10.22 11.94 3.13
N GLU A 142 -10.22 13.01 3.90
CA GLU A 142 -10.26 14.38 3.37
C GLU A 142 -9.01 14.76 2.57
N LYS A 143 -7.88 14.12 2.87
CA LYS A 143 -6.60 14.36 2.19
C LYS A 143 -6.39 13.48 0.96
N VAL A 144 -7.14 12.38 0.83
CA VAL A 144 -7.06 11.47 -0.32
C VAL A 144 -7.79 12.03 -1.54
N VAL A 145 -9.03 12.49 -1.35
CA VAL A 145 -9.91 12.93 -2.45
C VAL A 145 -9.30 14.03 -3.33
N PRO A 146 -8.57 15.03 -2.79
CA PRO A 146 -7.93 16.07 -3.62
C PRO A 146 -6.97 15.53 -4.70
N TYR A 147 -6.45 14.33 -4.57
CA TYR A 147 -5.57 13.70 -5.56
C TYR A 147 -6.28 13.18 -6.82
N PHE A 148 -7.61 13.19 -6.84
CA PHE A 148 -8.36 13.10 -8.09
C PHE A 148 -8.33 14.43 -8.88
N GLY A 149 -7.97 15.53 -8.21
CA GLY A 149 -8.10 16.88 -8.75
C GLY A 149 -9.56 17.33 -8.79
N THR A 150 -9.87 18.16 -9.77
CA THR A 150 -11.25 18.55 -10.12
C THR A 150 -11.61 18.05 -11.50
N VAL A 151 -12.88 18.17 -11.89
CA VAL A 151 -13.33 17.76 -13.24
C VAL A 151 -12.59 18.56 -14.32
N GLU A 152 -12.31 19.85 -14.06
CA GLU A 152 -11.64 20.75 -15.00
C GLU A 152 -10.10 20.64 -14.92
N LYS A 153 -9.58 20.14 -13.80
CA LYS A 153 -8.15 19.99 -13.54
C LYS A 153 -7.89 18.61 -12.92
N PRO A 154 -8.06 17.54 -13.70
CA PRO A 154 -7.90 16.18 -13.21
C PRO A 154 -6.45 15.86 -12.84
N GLU A 155 -6.26 14.99 -11.84
CA GLU A 155 -4.98 14.46 -11.37
C GLU A 155 -4.95 12.94 -11.55
N CYS A 156 -4.93 12.12 -10.49
CA CYS A 156 -4.99 10.68 -10.65
C CYS A 156 -6.32 10.23 -11.28
N HIS A 157 -6.27 9.20 -12.12
CA HIS A 157 -7.48 8.54 -12.60
C HIS A 157 -8.10 7.65 -11.52
N MET A 158 -7.23 7.01 -10.75
CA MET A 158 -7.59 6.09 -9.69
C MET A 158 -6.76 6.35 -8.44
N LEU A 159 -7.35 6.08 -7.29
CA LEU A 159 -6.66 6.08 -5.98
C LEU A 159 -6.98 4.78 -5.23
N TYR A 160 -6.08 4.36 -4.35
CA TYR A 160 -6.37 3.29 -3.40
C TYR A 160 -7.48 3.71 -2.42
N ASN A 161 -8.45 2.85 -2.19
CA ASN A 161 -9.53 3.09 -1.22
C ASN A 161 -9.07 2.72 0.20
N VAL A 162 -8.01 3.37 0.66
CA VAL A 162 -7.32 3.08 1.92
C VAL A 162 -8.25 3.19 3.11
N THR A 163 -9.02 4.28 3.19
CA THR A 163 -9.91 4.52 4.34
C THR A 163 -11.05 3.50 4.40
N THR A 164 -11.62 3.11 3.24
CA THR A 164 -12.65 2.06 3.21
C THR A 164 -12.06 0.71 3.65
N MET A 165 -10.84 0.38 3.20
CA MET A 165 -10.13 -0.82 3.65
C MET A 165 -9.92 -0.80 5.17
N ALA A 166 -9.35 0.28 5.72
CA ALA A 166 -9.07 0.41 7.15
C ALA A 166 -10.35 0.39 7.99
N THR A 167 -11.42 1.07 7.55
CA THR A 167 -12.71 1.07 8.26
C THR A 167 -13.44 -0.27 8.17
N THR A 168 -13.22 -1.05 7.11
CA THR A 168 -13.74 -2.42 7.02
C THR A 168 -13.13 -3.30 8.10
N TRP A 169 -11.80 -3.33 8.22
CA TRP A 169 -11.11 -4.08 9.27
C TRP A 169 -11.44 -3.56 10.69
N ASN A 170 -11.54 -2.22 10.84
CA ASN A 170 -12.03 -1.64 12.10
C ASN A 170 -13.40 -2.19 12.49
N SER A 171 -14.32 -2.32 11.52
CA SER A 171 -15.67 -2.82 11.79
C SER A 171 -15.67 -4.27 12.23
N ILE A 172 -14.77 -5.09 11.70
CA ILE A 172 -14.57 -6.49 12.12
C ILE A 172 -14.08 -6.53 13.58
N ALA A 173 -13.02 -5.79 13.91
CA ALA A 173 -12.42 -5.81 15.23
C ALA A 173 -13.35 -5.24 16.33
N THR A 174 -14.06 -4.16 16.02
CA THR A 174 -14.88 -3.43 17.00
C THR A 174 -16.34 -3.86 17.03
N ARG A 175 -16.80 -4.58 15.99
CA ARG A 175 -18.23 -4.86 15.73
C ARG A 175 -19.08 -3.59 15.62
N ASP A 176 -18.46 -2.49 15.17
CA ASP A 176 -19.08 -1.16 14.99
C ASP A 176 -18.88 -0.65 13.58
N ILE A 177 -19.96 -0.52 12.83
CA ILE A 177 -19.96 -0.11 11.41
C ILE A 177 -20.10 1.40 11.20
N ARG A 178 -20.17 2.21 12.24
CA ARG A 178 -20.45 3.65 12.11
C ARG A 178 -19.42 4.38 11.25
N LEU A 179 -18.13 4.10 11.46
CA LEU A 179 -17.07 4.68 10.63
C LEU A 179 -17.15 4.22 9.18
N LEU A 180 -17.38 2.93 8.95
CA LEU A 180 -17.52 2.37 7.61
C LEU A 180 -18.71 2.99 6.88
N LYS A 181 -19.87 3.11 7.56
CA LYS A 181 -21.05 3.76 6.99
C LYS A 181 -20.79 5.21 6.61
N LYS A 182 -20.13 5.98 7.49
CA LYS A 182 -19.75 7.37 7.20
C LYS A 182 -18.83 7.44 5.99
N GLN A 183 -17.83 6.57 5.90
CA GLN A 183 -16.91 6.52 4.76
C GLN A 183 -17.65 6.19 3.45
N MET A 184 -18.56 5.23 3.47
CA MET A 184 -19.38 4.91 2.30
C MET A 184 -20.27 6.08 1.88
N ASP A 185 -20.84 6.81 2.83
CA ASP A 185 -21.62 8.03 2.54
C ASP A 185 -20.76 9.11 1.87
N ILE A 186 -19.49 9.29 2.27
CA ILE A 186 -18.56 10.21 1.64
C ILE A 186 -18.27 9.75 0.20
N VAL A 187 -17.86 8.50 0.03
CA VAL A 187 -17.52 7.94 -1.29
C VAL A 187 -18.70 8.00 -2.27
N SER A 188 -19.93 7.73 -1.78
CA SER A 188 -21.14 7.74 -2.62
C SER A 188 -21.50 9.12 -3.21
N ARG A 189 -21.01 10.20 -2.59
CA ARG A 189 -21.26 11.60 -3.03
C ARG A 189 -20.20 12.14 -3.97
N LEU A 190 -19.11 11.39 -4.17
CA LEU A 190 -18.04 11.82 -5.07
C LEU A 190 -18.50 11.78 -6.54
N PRO A 191 -17.89 12.60 -7.40
CA PRO A 191 -18.13 12.54 -8.84
C PRO A 191 -17.92 11.12 -9.39
N LYS A 192 -18.77 10.68 -10.31
CA LYS A 192 -18.74 9.30 -10.85
C LYS A 192 -17.44 8.95 -11.59
N GLN A 193 -16.70 9.93 -12.07
CA GLN A 193 -15.41 9.76 -12.71
C GLN A 193 -14.27 9.48 -11.72
N TYR A 194 -14.48 9.66 -10.42
CA TYR A 194 -13.50 9.33 -9.39
C TYR A 194 -13.59 7.84 -9.08
N THR A 195 -12.58 7.11 -9.49
CA THR A 195 -12.57 5.66 -9.40
C THR A 195 -11.59 5.20 -8.33
N PHE A 196 -12.04 4.40 -7.40
CA PHE A 196 -11.19 3.78 -6.39
C PHE A 196 -10.75 2.37 -6.80
N LEU A 197 -9.52 2.00 -6.41
CA LEU A 197 -9.07 0.62 -6.33
C LEU A 197 -9.49 0.09 -4.96
N ASN A 198 -10.46 -0.81 -4.93
CA ASN A 198 -10.98 -1.43 -3.70
C ASN A 198 -10.18 -2.69 -3.37
N TYR A 199 -9.79 -2.86 -2.12
CA TYR A 199 -8.96 -3.97 -1.69
C TYR A 199 -9.14 -4.22 -0.18
N LEU A 200 -8.80 -5.42 0.27
CA LEU A 200 -8.76 -5.79 1.69
C LEU A 200 -7.35 -5.70 2.25
N ARG A 201 -6.35 -6.02 1.44
CA ARG A 201 -4.93 -5.88 1.70
C ARG A 201 -4.14 -5.74 0.39
N CYS A 202 -2.88 -5.35 0.49
CA CYS A 202 -1.96 -5.35 -0.64
C CYS A 202 -0.58 -5.90 -0.21
N HIS A 203 0.48 -5.59 -0.95
CA HIS A 203 1.85 -5.97 -0.63
C HIS A 203 2.44 -5.18 0.55
N ASP A 204 1.83 -4.05 0.91
CA ASP A 204 2.27 -3.21 2.02
C ASP A 204 1.51 -3.55 3.31
N ASP A 205 2.03 -3.02 4.41
CA ASP A 205 1.40 -3.06 5.72
C ASP A 205 0.06 -2.30 5.74
N ILE A 206 -0.81 -2.68 6.63
CA ILE A 206 -2.07 -1.98 6.89
C ILE A 206 -1.79 -0.86 7.89
N GLY A 207 -1.85 0.39 7.42
CA GLY A 207 -1.92 1.58 8.26
C GLY A 207 -3.36 1.93 8.61
N TRP A 208 -3.61 2.30 9.86
CA TRP A 208 -4.95 2.67 10.32
C TRP A 208 -5.31 4.11 9.92
N GLY A 209 -5.53 4.34 8.62
CA GLY A 209 -5.98 5.63 8.07
C GLY A 209 -7.47 5.88 8.32
N LEU A 210 -7.87 6.01 9.58
CA LEU A 210 -9.26 6.22 10.00
C LEU A 210 -9.59 7.71 10.10
N ASP A 211 -10.87 8.05 10.18
CA ASP A 211 -11.37 9.41 10.45
C ASP A 211 -11.28 9.69 11.97
N PHE A 212 -10.08 10.02 12.44
CA PHE A 212 -9.81 10.26 13.86
C PHE A 212 -10.53 11.50 14.41
N ASP A 213 -10.80 12.52 13.59
CA ASP A 213 -11.56 13.69 14.01
C ASP A 213 -12.99 13.32 14.38
N THR A 214 -13.62 12.46 13.59
CA THR A 214 -14.95 11.91 13.92
C THR A 214 -14.90 10.99 15.13
N MET A 215 -13.89 10.14 15.25
CA MET A 215 -13.72 9.25 16.39
C MET A 215 -13.57 10.05 17.68
N LYS A 216 -12.81 11.12 17.68
CA LYS A 216 -12.65 12.03 18.81
C LYS A 216 -13.99 12.67 19.24
N GLN A 217 -14.83 13.07 18.27
CA GLN A 217 -16.18 13.57 18.54
C GLN A 217 -17.05 12.51 19.23
N TRP A 218 -16.79 11.22 19.01
CA TRP A 218 -17.47 10.10 19.65
C TRP A 218 -16.81 9.65 20.97
N GLY A 219 -15.79 10.39 21.45
CA GLY A 219 -15.07 10.08 22.69
C GLY A 219 -14.05 8.95 22.56
N MET A 220 -13.57 8.69 21.34
CA MET A 220 -12.53 7.69 21.07
C MET A 220 -11.17 8.39 20.89
N GLU A 221 -10.14 7.88 21.56
CA GLU A 221 -8.77 8.40 21.43
C GLU A 221 -7.95 7.59 20.43
N GLU A 222 -7.25 8.29 19.51
CA GLU A 222 -6.51 7.66 18.42
C GLU A 222 -5.47 6.63 18.89
N PRO A 223 -4.56 6.92 19.84
CA PRO A 223 -3.50 5.95 20.19
C PRO A 223 -4.06 4.67 20.79
N SER A 224 -5.02 4.78 21.72
CA SER A 224 -5.63 3.61 22.36
C SER A 224 -6.46 2.78 21.39
N HIS A 225 -7.12 3.43 20.42
CA HIS A 225 -7.90 2.72 19.40
C HIS A 225 -6.99 1.96 18.43
N LYS A 226 -5.93 2.59 17.94
CA LYS A 226 -4.93 1.93 17.10
C LYS A 226 -4.29 0.73 17.80
N ARG A 227 -3.96 0.90 19.11
CA ARG A 227 -3.41 -0.21 19.91
C ARG A 227 -4.42 -1.35 20.03
N TYR A 228 -5.70 -1.05 20.27
CA TYR A 228 -6.75 -2.08 20.29
C TYR A 228 -6.81 -2.86 18.98
N LEU A 229 -6.79 -2.19 17.80
CA LEU A 229 -6.80 -2.86 16.50
C LEU A 229 -5.56 -3.74 16.31
N ASN A 230 -4.40 -3.22 16.66
CA ASN A 230 -3.14 -3.96 16.57
C ASN A 230 -3.15 -5.22 17.45
N ASP A 231 -3.65 -5.10 18.70
CA ASP A 231 -3.75 -6.23 19.62
C ASP A 231 -4.82 -7.24 19.17
N TYR A 232 -5.93 -6.77 18.59
CA TYR A 232 -6.94 -7.64 18.00
C TYR A 232 -6.36 -8.48 16.86
N PHE A 233 -5.78 -7.83 15.85
CA PHE A 233 -5.30 -8.52 14.65
C PHE A 233 -4.02 -9.34 14.89
N THR A 234 -3.26 -9.07 15.93
CA THR A 234 -2.14 -9.93 16.35
C THR A 234 -2.55 -11.07 17.28
N GLY A 235 -3.85 -11.21 17.59
CA GLY A 235 -4.38 -12.29 18.44
C GLY A 235 -4.06 -12.13 19.93
N LYS A 236 -3.72 -10.93 20.39
CA LYS A 236 -3.44 -10.66 21.81
C LYS A 236 -4.71 -10.47 22.65
N ILE A 237 -5.84 -10.18 22.02
CA ILE A 237 -7.14 -10.06 22.68
C ILE A 237 -7.77 -11.44 22.76
N ALA A 238 -8.32 -11.80 23.93
CA ALA A 238 -8.81 -13.16 24.21
C ALA A 238 -9.83 -13.71 23.21
N ASP A 239 -10.69 -12.84 22.67
CA ASP A 239 -11.74 -13.23 21.71
C ASP A 239 -11.29 -13.12 20.24
N SER A 240 -10.04 -12.75 19.99
CA SER A 240 -9.54 -12.61 18.63
C SER A 240 -9.05 -13.95 18.07
N ILE A 241 -9.57 -14.30 16.91
CA ILE A 241 -9.12 -15.43 16.10
C ILE A 241 -8.07 -15.03 15.06
N SER A 242 -7.77 -13.72 14.93
CA SER A 242 -6.82 -13.21 13.95
C SER A 242 -5.38 -13.56 14.29
N ARG A 243 -4.54 -13.66 13.25
CA ARG A 243 -3.10 -13.84 13.37
C ARG A 243 -2.38 -12.88 12.42
N GLY A 244 -1.33 -12.26 12.94
CA GLY A 244 -0.48 -11.34 12.18
C GLY A 244 0.62 -10.77 13.04
N GLU A 245 1.40 -9.86 12.47
CA GLU A 245 2.54 -9.21 13.14
C GLU A 245 2.52 -7.71 12.97
N LEU A 246 3.13 -7.01 13.92
CA LEU A 246 3.30 -5.56 13.82
C LEU A 246 4.53 -5.22 12.99
N TYR A 247 4.45 -4.13 12.28
CA TYR A 247 5.52 -3.52 11.52
C TYR A 247 5.75 -2.09 12.02
N ASN A 248 7.01 -1.71 12.21
CA ASN A 248 7.38 -0.39 12.74
C ASN A 248 6.61 -0.05 14.04
N ASP A 249 6.57 -0.99 14.99
CA ASP A 249 5.97 -0.77 16.31
C ASP A 249 6.83 0.24 17.09
N ASP A 250 6.30 1.45 17.25
CA ASP A 250 6.98 2.54 17.97
C ASP A 250 6.50 2.59 19.42
N PRO A 251 7.36 2.25 20.38
CA PRO A 251 6.98 2.24 21.80
C PRO A 251 6.73 3.65 22.37
N VAL A 252 7.22 4.70 21.70
CA VAL A 252 7.04 6.09 22.15
C VAL A 252 5.67 6.62 21.77
N THR A 253 5.32 6.53 20.49
CA THR A 253 4.03 7.00 19.98
C THR A 253 2.92 5.94 20.13
N GLN A 254 3.28 4.69 20.41
CA GLN A 254 2.40 3.52 20.40
C GLN A 254 1.73 3.28 19.04
N ASP A 255 2.25 3.88 17.99
CA ASP A 255 1.81 3.65 16.64
C ASP A 255 2.53 2.43 16.04
N ALA A 256 1.78 1.62 15.32
CA ALA A 256 2.29 0.47 14.60
C ALA A 256 1.39 0.21 13.40
N ARG A 257 1.95 -0.48 12.42
CA ARG A 257 1.23 -0.98 11.27
C ARG A 257 1.09 -2.47 11.36
N PHE A 258 0.11 -3.01 10.68
CA PHE A 258 -0.21 -4.42 10.77
C PHE A 258 0.15 -5.16 9.48
N CYS A 259 0.65 -6.39 9.62
CA CYS A 259 0.96 -7.31 8.52
C CYS A 259 0.24 -8.65 8.75
N GLY A 260 -0.50 -9.10 7.73
CA GLY A 260 -1.20 -10.37 7.73
C GLY A 260 -1.92 -10.62 6.42
N THR A 261 -2.23 -11.89 6.12
CA THR A 261 -3.12 -12.28 5.01
C THR A 261 -4.58 -12.16 5.43
N THR A 262 -5.51 -11.96 4.48
CA THR A 262 -6.95 -11.93 4.77
C THR A 262 -7.40 -13.19 5.48
N ALA A 263 -6.96 -14.35 5.00
CA ALA A 263 -7.27 -15.65 5.61
C ALA A 263 -6.84 -15.74 7.08
N SER A 264 -5.64 -15.24 7.42
CA SER A 264 -5.14 -15.23 8.79
C SER A 264 -5.86 -14.21 9.66
N MET A 265 -6.22 -13.05 9.10
CA MET A 265 -7.01 -12.02 9.80
C MET A 265 -8.44 -12.51 10.10
N CYS A 266 -9.06 -13.27 9.21
CA CYS A 266 -10.39 -13.87 9.40
C CYS A 266 -10.37 -15.12 10.29
N GLY A 267 -9.19 -15.61 10.71
CA GLY A 267 -9.06 -16.72 11.65
C GLY A 267 -8.91 -18.11 11.03
N ILE A 268 -8.77 -18.21 9.70
CA ILE A 268 -8.54 -19.51 9.03
C ILE A 268 -7.26 -20.17 9.56
N GLU A 269 -6.19 -19.39 9.75
CA GLU A 269 -4.94 -19.87 10.33
C GLU A 269 -5.12 -20.41 11.75
N ALA A 270 -5.77 -19.64 12.63
CA ALA A 270 -5.99 -20.03 14.02
C ALA A 270 -6.86 -21.28 14.12
N ALA A 271 -7.96 -21.35 13.37
CA ALA A 271 -8.85 -22.51 13.34
C ALA A 271 -8.14 -23.78 12.82
N GLY A 272 -7.21 -23.61 11.85
CA GLY A 272 -6.37 -24.69 11.34
C GLY A 272 -5.43 -25.25 12.42
N PHE A 273 -4.76 -24.39 13.17
CA PHE A 273 -3.90 -24.81 14.27
C PHE A 273 -4.68 -25.49 15.42
N GLU A 274 -5.89 -25.00 15.70
CA GLU A 274 -6.75 -25.60 16.73
C GLU A 274 -7.40 -26.91 16.27
N GLY A 275 -7.39 -27.23 15.00
CA GLY A 275 -8.12 -28.38 14.42
C GLY A 275 -9.65 -28.26 14.59
N ASN A 276 -10.17 -27.04 14.69
CA ASN A 276 -11.58 -26.78 14.98
C ASN A 276 -12.36 -26.51 13.69
N ALA A 277 -13.13 -27.50 13.25
CA ALA A 277 -13.89 -27.45 11.99
C ALA A 277 -15.00 -26.38 11.99
N GLU A 278 -15.66 -26.11 13.12
CA GLU A 278 -16.72 -25.12 13.22
C GLU A 278 -16.15 -23.68 13.12
N LYS A 279 -15.08 -23.40 13.86
CA LYS A 279 -14.34 -22.12 13.74
C LYS A 279 -13.79 -21.94 12.32
N MET A 280 -13.29 -23.00 11.72
CA MET A 280 -12.78 -22.99 10.35
C MET A 280 -13.89 -22.56 9.35
N GLN A 281 -15.07 -23.17 9.46
CA GLN A 281 -16.20 -22.83 8.59
C GLN A 281 -16.63 -21.37 8.76
N THR A 282 -16.65 -20.88 10.00
CA THR A 282 -16.99 -19.48 10.32
C THR A 282 -15.95 -18.52 9.72
N ALA A 283 -14.66 -18.84 9.88
CA ALA A 283 -13.56 -18.03 9.36
C ALA A 283 -13.59 -17.93 7.83
N ILE A 284 -13.89 -19.04 7.14
CA ILE A 284 -14.05 -19.04 5.68
C ILE A 284 -15.24 -18.17 5.27
N GLN A 285 -16.38 -18.27 5.96
CA GLN A 285 -17.56 -17.45 5.65
C GLN A 285 -17.28 -15.96 5.86
N GLU A 286 -16.50 -15.59 6.86
CA GLU A 286 -16.08 -14.21 7.09
C GLU A 286 -15.17 -13.71 5.96
N ASP A 287 -14.17 -14.49 5.56
CA ASP A 287 -13.28 -14.15 4.45
C ASP A 287 -14.05 -13.98 3.13
N LEU A 288 -14.93 -14.91 2.80
CA LEU A 288 -15.82 -14.82 1.63
C LEU A 288 -16.76 -13.62 1.68
N MET A 289 -17.33 -13.31 2.85
CA MET A 289 -18.19 -12.15 3.04
C MET A 289 -17.42 -10.84 2.78
N LEU A 290 -16.20 -10.72 3.28
CA LEU A 290 -15.37 -9.53 3.08
C LEU A 290 -14.96 -9.35 1.61
N HIS A 291 -14.60 -10.44 0.94
CA HIS A 291 -14.32 -10.40 -0.50
C HIS A 291 -15.56 -10.05 -1.31
N ALA A 292 -16.73 -10.65 -1.02
CA ALA A 292 -17.99 -10.30 -1.68
C ALA A 292 -18.33 -8.81 -1.46
N TYR A 293 -18.17 -8.30 -0.25
CA TYR A 293 -18.35 -6.89 0.04
C TYR A 293 -17.40 -6.01 -0.80
N MET A 294 -16.11 -6.33 -0.84
CA MET A 294 -15.12 -5.59 -1.63
C MET A 294 -15.46 -5.62 -3.13
N LEU A 295 -15.86 -6.76 -3.67
CA LEU A 295 -16.22 -6.94 -5.09
C LEU A 295 -17.49 -6.18 -5.49
N THR A 296 -18.39 -5.88 -4.55
CA THR A 296 -19.65 -5.17 -4.82
C THR A 296 -19.53 -3.65 -4.68
N GLN A 297 -18.39 -3.12 -4.26
CA GLN A 297 -18.18 -1.68 -4.15
C GLN A 297 -17.98 -1.03 -5.52
N SER A 298 -18.40 0.24 -5.62
CA SER A 298 -18.10 1.05 -6.80
C SER A 298 -16.61 1.27 -6.95
N GLY A 299 -16.06 0.95 -8.11
CA GLY A 299 -14.63 1.05 -8.41
C GLY A 299 -14.08 -0.24 -9.02
N ILE A 300 -12.77 -0.41 -8.96
CA ILE A 300 -12.09 -1.60 -9.48
C ILE A 300 -11.62 -2.45 -8.29
N PRO A 301 -12.11 -3.68 -8.16
CA PRO A 301 -11.66 -4.57 -7.09
C PRO A 301 -10.28 -5.15 -7.40
N MET A 302 -9.44 -5.27 -6.37
CA MET A 302 -8.13 -5.90 -6.42
C MET A 302 -8.05 -7.02 -5.38
N LEU A 303 -7.81 -8.23 -5.86
CA LEU A 303 -7.42 -9.37 -5.03
C LEU A 303 -5.90 -9.44 -4.98
N TYR A 304 -5.33 -9.52 -3.78
CA TYR A 304 -3.90 -9.77 -3.65
C TYR A 304 -3.61 -11.26 -3.87
N SER A 305 -2.51 -11.53 -4.58
CA SER A 305 -2.12 -12.91 -4.94
C SER A 305 -2.03 -13.81 -3.70
N GLY A 306 -2.77 -14.90 -3.71
CA GLY A 306 -2.90 -15.86 -2.62
C GLY A 306 -4.22 -15.74 -1.83
N ASP A 307 -4.91 -14.60 -1.86
CA ASP A 307 -6.20 -14.45 -1.19
C ASP A 307 -7.26 -15.38 -1.82
N GLU A 308 -7.21 -15.54 -3.14
CA GLU A 308 -8.06 -16.48 -3.89
C GLU A 308 -7.86 -17.97 -3.50
N LEU A 309 -6.80 -18.26 -2.77
CA LEU A 309 -6.50 -19.61 -2.25
C LEU A 309 -6.73 -19.73 -0.74
N GLY A 310 -7.09 -18.64 -0.07
CA GLY A 310 -7.10 -18.59 1.40
C GLY A 310 -5.70 -18.79 1.98
N GLN A 311 -4.66 -18.28 1.32
CA GLN A 311 -3.28 -18.43 1.74
C GLN A 311 -3.06 -17.72 3.09
N VAL A 312 -2.59 -18.48 4.07
CA VAL A 312 -2.27 -17.97 5.41
C VAL A 312 -0.88 -17.34 5.48
N ASN A 313 -0.54 -16.76 6.60
CA ASN A 313 0.75 -16.14 6.88
C ASN A 313 1.91 -17.11 6.64
N ASP A 314 3.01 -16.57 6.08
CA ASP A 314 4.26 -17.30 5.83
C ASP A 314 5.34 -16.83 6.82
N TYR A 315 5.61 -17.62 7.83
CA TYR A 315 6.60 -17.31 8.87
C TYR A 315 8.02 -17.68 8.46
N SER A 316 8.22 -18.33 7.30
CA SER A 316 9.55 -18.77 6.85
C SER A 316 10.51 -17.60 6.58
N TYR A 317 9.98 -16.39 6.37
CA TYR A 317 10.80 -15.19 6.20
C TYR A 317 11.72 -14.90 7.40
N LYS A 318 11.38 -15.41 8.60
CA LYS A 318 12.20 -15.24 9.82
C LYS A 318 13.51 -16.00 9.77
N GLU A 319 13.61 -17.01 8.92
CA GLU A 319 14.81 -17.79 8.68
C GLU A 319 15.75 -17.13 7.67
N ASP A 320 15.29 -16.10 6.95
CA ASP A 320 16.05 -15.37 5.95
C ASP A 320 16.60 -14.07 6.56
N ALA A 321 17.92 -13.99 6.71
CA ALA A 321 18.60 -12.83 7.29
C ALA A 321 18.35 -11.51 6.55
N GLU A 322 17.99 -11.54 5.27
CA GLU A 322 17.66 -10.34 4.49
C GLU A 322 16.21 -9.89 4.68
N LYS A 323 15.33 -10.76 5.17
CA LYS A 323 13.88 -10.51 5.31
C LYS A 323 13.42 -10.36 6.74
N VAL A 324 14.12 -10.96 7.70
CA VAL A 324 13.69 -11.07 9.11
C VAL A 324 13.34 -9.73 9.77
N SER A 325 13.92 -8.64 9.33
CA SER A 325 13.65 -7.29 9.84
C SER A 325 12.40 -6.62 9.24
N ASP A 326 11.74 -7.24 8.25
CA ASP A 326 10.58 -6.68 7.56
C ASP A 326 9.39 -7.64 7.63
N SER A 327 8.52 -7.44 8.62
CA SER A 327 7.35 -8.30 8.85
C SER A 327 6.32 -8.28 7.70
N ARG A 328 6.46 -7.41 6.69
CA ARG A 328 5.62 -7.47 5.48
C ARG A 328 5.84 -8.74 4.68
N TYR A 329 7.00 -9.40 4.86
CA TYR A 329 7.24 -10.71 4.25
C TYR A 329 6.30 -11.81 4.78
N LEU A 330 5.71 -11.63 5.96
CA LEU A 330 4.69 -12.51 6.51
C LEU A 330 3.54 -12.76 5.52
N HIS A 331 3.09 -11.73 4.84
CA HIS A 331 1.97 -11.79 3.89
C HIS A 331 2.40 -11.73 2.41
N ARG A 332 3.70 -11.80 2.13
CA ARG A 332 4.29 -11.84 0.79
C ARG A 332 4.83 -13.22 0.44
N GLY A 333 4.28 -14.28 1.06
CA GLY A 333 4.66 -15.67 0.80
C GLY A 333 4.53 -16.05 -0.68
N ILE A 334 5.26 -17.08 -1.09
CA ILE A 334 5.20 -17.61 -2.46
C ILE A 334 3.80 -18.13 -2.74
N PHE A 335 3.24 -17.79 -3.91
CA PHE A 335 1.93 -18.28 -4.35
C PHE A 335 1.91 -19.81 -4.42
N GLN A 336 0.89 -20.42 -3.81
CA GLN A 336 0.78 -21.86 -3.63
C GLN A 336 0.20 -22.55 -4.87
N TRP A 337 0.98 -22.65 -5.94
CA TRP A 337 0.54 -23.27 -7.22
C TRP A 337 -0.04 -24.67 -7.07
N ILE A 338 0.51 -25.49 -6.13
CA ILE A 338 -0.01 -26.84 -5.86
C ILE A 338 -1.47 -26.78 -5.35
N LEU A 339 -1.81 -25.79 -4.53
CA LEU A 339 -3.18 -25.57 -4.06
C LEU A 339 -4.07 -25.07 -5.20
N ALA A 340 -3.55 -24.17 -6.03
CA ALA A 340 -4.27 -23.70 -7.21
C ALA A 340 -4.62 -24.84 -8.18
N ASP A 341 -3.74 -25.80 -8.35
CA ASP A 341 -3.99 -26.99 -9.18
C ASP A 341 -5.04 -27.94 -8.57
N LYS A 342 -5.17 -27.95 -7.24
CA LYS A 342 -6.18 -28.73 -6.50
C LYS A 342 -7.54 -28.05 -6.37
N ARG A 343 -7.76 -26.92 -7.02
CA ARG A 343 -8.98 -26.11 -6.91
C ARG A 343 -10.30 -26.87 -7.16
N LYS A 344 -10.24 -28.05 -7.77
CA LYS A 344 -11.40 -28.93 -7.97
C LYS A 344 -11.69 -29.83 -6.78
N ASP A 345 -10.78 -29.88 -5.83
CA ASP A 345 -10.94 -30.66 -4.61
C ASP A 345 -11.57 -29.80 -3.51
N LEU A 346 -12.89 -29.85 -3.44
CA LEU A 346 -13.69 -29.11 -2.45
C LEU A 346 -13.59 -29.72 -1.03
N SER A 347 -12.81 -30.77 -0.83
CA SER A 347 -12.59 -31.38 0.48
C SER A 347 -11.65 -30.53 1.37
N THR A 348 -10.88 -29.60 0.77
CA THR A 348 -9.99 -28.70 1.49
C THR A 348 -10.64 -27.33 1.69
N VAL A 349 -10.27 -26.63 2.76
CA VAL A 349 -10.72 -25.27 3.05
C VAL A 349 -10.39 -24.30 1.90
N GLN A 350 -9.17 -24.38 1.39
CA GLN A 350 -8.72 -23.58 0.27
C GLN A 350 -9.52 -23.90 -1.00
N GLY A 351 -9.84 -25.17 -1.25
CA GLY A 351 -10.71 -25.59 -2.36
C GLY A 351 -12.10 -24.95 -2.26
N THR A 352 -12.64 -24.80 -1.07
CA THR A 352 -13.94 -24.15 -0.85
C THR A 352 -13.88 -22.66 -1.20
N ILE A 353 -12.86 -21.93 -0.73
CA ILE A 353 -12.68 -20.51 -1.06
C ILE A 353 -12.53 -20.31 -2.57
N ILE A 354 -11.70 -21.12 -3.23
CA ILE A 354 -11.50 -21.02 -4.68
C ILE A 354 -12.78 -21.32 -5.47
N SER A 355 -13.61 -22.23 -5.00
CA SER A 355 -14.86 -22.59 -5.72
C SER A 355 -15.90 -21.48 -5.66
N ASP A 356 -15.89 -20.67 -4.62
CA ASP A 356 -16.86 -19.61 -4.39
C ASP A 356 -16.43 -18.27 -4.98
N VAL A 357 -15.15 -18.11 -5.27
CA VAL A 357 -14.61 -16.98 -6.05
C VAL A 357 -14.50 -17.42 -7.51
N GLU A 358 -15.40 -16.95 -8.37
CA GLU A 358 -15.32 -17.25 -9.81
C GLU A 358 -13.95 -16.81 -10.37
N PRO A 359 -13.18 -17.71 -10.98
CA PRO A 359 -11.87 -17.37 -11.52
C PRO A 359 -12.00 -16.37 -12.66
N ILE A 360 -11.21 -15.30 -12.61
CA ILE A 360 -11.14 -14.23 -13.62
C ILE A 360 -10.61 -14.75 -14.98
N GLY A 361 -10.88 -15.96 -15.34
CA GLY A 361 -10.66 -16.60 -16.63
C GLY A 361 -9.82 -17.86 -16.56
N THR A 362 -10.26 -18.85 -17.31
CA THR A 362 -9.51 -20.08 -17.58
C THR A 362 -8.91 -20.02 -18.98
N ASP A 363 -7.67 -20.45 -19.15
CA ASP A 363 -7.12 -20.72 -20.47
C ASP A 363 -7.93 -21.87 -21.11
N PRO A 364 -8.65 -21.63 -22.20
CA PRO A 364 -9.50 -22.66 -22.82
C PRO A 364 -8.70 -23.85 -23.37
N LYS A 365 -7.37 -23.74 -23.53
CA LYS A 365 -6.51 -24.82 -24.04
C LYS A 365 -5.92 -25.70 -22.95
N THR A 366 -5.60 -25.12 -21.79
CA THR A 366 -4.89 -25.84 -20.72
C THR A 366 -5.76 -26.09 -19.50
N GLY A 367 -6.94 -25.45 -19.41
CA GLY A 367 -7.79 -25.48 -18.22
C GLY A 367 -7.18 -24.77 -17.01
N ASN A 368 -5.99 -24.16 -17.16
CA ASN A 368 -5.34 -23.42 -16.11
C ASN A 368 -6.01 -22.06 -15.91
N VAL A 369 -6.22 -21.67 -14.67
CA VAL A 369 -6.68 -20.32 -14.33
C VAL A 369 -5.51 -19.37 -14.49
N PHE A 370 -5.43 -18.79 -15.67
CA PHE A 370 -4.59 -17.61 -15.85
C PHE A 370 -5.51 -16.39 -15.95
N PRO A 371 -5.12 -15.22 -15.44
CA PRO A 371 -5.76 -14.00 -15.85
C PRO A 371 -5.75 -14.00 -17.40
N ARG A 372 -6.92 -13.81 -18.02
CA ARG A 372 -6.99 -13.61 -19.48
C ARG A 372 -5.81 -12.73 -19.88
N LYS A 373 -5.16 -13.02 -20.99
CA LYS A 373 -4.07 -12.26 -21.60
C LYS A 373 -4.46 -10.81 -21.98
N ARG A 374 -5.19 -10.13 -21.15
CA ARG A 374 -5.08 -8.69 -20.99
C ARG A 374 -4.09 -8.54 -19.85
N LYS A 375 -2.90 -8.08 -20.17
CA LYS A 375 -1.80 -7.86 -19.24
C LYS A 375 -2.19 -6.77 -18.24
N TYR A 376 -3.00 -7.10 -17.24
CA TYR A 376 -3.11 -6.28 -16.03
C TYR A 376 -1.89 -6.56 -15.17
N ILE A 377 -0.71 -6.19 -15.67
CA ILE A 377 0.46 -6.13 -14.82
C ILE A 377 0.37 -4.78 -14.14
N LEU A 378 -0.02 -4.79 -12.87
CA LEU A 378 0.16 -3.66 -11.98
C LEU A 378 1.66 -3.48 -11.78
N MET A 379 2.35 -2.81 -12.70
CA MET A 379 3.73 -2.41 -12.46
C MET A 379 3.75 -1.26 -11.49
N MET A 380 4.34 -1.49 -10.33
CA MET A 380 4.67 -0.45 -9.38
C MET A 380 5.77 0.42 -9.95
N PHE A 381 5.41 1.63 -10.34
CA PHE A 381 6.37 2.66 -10.68
C PHE A 381 6.71 3.41 -9.40
N THR A 382 7.76 2.96 -8.72
CA THR A 382 8.27 3.65 -7.54
C THR A 382 8.98 4.91 -8.00
N MET A 383 8.40 6.07 -7.72
CA MET A 383 9.05 7.37 -7.93
C MET A 383 10.14 7.64 -6.88
N ILE A 384 10.31 6.76 -5.93
CA ILE A 384 11.38 6.70 -4.94
C ILE A 384 12.30 5.57 -5.37
N VAL A 385 13.53 5.90 -5.58
CA VAL A 385 14.59 5.20 -6.30
C VAL A 385 14.74 3.71 -5.99
N PHE A 386 15.01 3.03 -7.06
CA PHE A 386 15.30 1.61 -7.19
C PHE A 386 16.37 1.06 -6.28
N ARG A 387 16.17 -0.22 -5.85
CA ARG A 387 17.21 -1.14 -5.45
C ARG A 387 18.37 -1.10 -6.43
N ASN A 388 19.56 -0.86 -5.90
CA ASN A 388 20.77 -1.41 -6.49
C ASN A 388 20.94 -2.85 -6.02
N PRO A 389 21.28 -3.78 -6.92
CA PRO A 389 21.87 -5.05 -6.52
C PRO A 389 23.25 -4.82 -5.93
#